data_ad153da351f550c6c26a1b6cda281693
#
_entry.id   ad153da351f550c6c26a1b6cda281693
#
_cell.length_a   1.000
_cell.length_b   1.000
_cell.length_c   1.000
_cell.angle_alpha   90.00
_cell.angle_beta   90.00
_cell.angle_gamma   90.00
#
_symmetry.space_group_name_H-M   'P 1'
#
loop_
_entity.id
_entity.type
_entity.pdbx_description
1 polymer ?
#
loop_
_entity_poly.entity_id
_entity_poly.type
_entity_poly.pdbx_seq_one_letter_code
_entity_poly.pdbx_strand_id
1 'polypeptide(L)'
;MAQSKLDEVVSLAKRRGFVFPAGEIYGGTRSAWDYGPLGVALKDNIKREWWRSMVVTRPDVVGVDTSIILPPEVWVASGHVSVFNDPLVECLNCHKRNRADKLEESYAEKHGDKMPENGMKDIVCPNCGTRGQWTEPRDFNMMLRTHLGPVEDENSLHYLRPETAQGIFVDFKNVMTSSRSKPPFGIANMGKSFRNEITPGNFIFRTREFEQMEMEFFVKPGTDEEWHQYWIDARTRWYIDLGVKPENLRHYEHPKEKLSHYSKRTVDIEYKFGFQGSDWGELEGIANRTDYDLSAHSKHSGEDLSYFNQATGEKYVPYVIEPAAGLTRSLMCFLVDAYDVDEAPNTKGGVDKRTVLRLDPRLAPVKAAVLPLSKKPELQTVAQNLADDLRFNEWMIDYDESGAIGRRYRRQDEIGTPLCITVDFDTLEDHAVTRSEERCVGKECESECRSRWSPYH
;
A
#
# COMPACT_ATOMS: atom_id res chain seq x y z
N MET A 1 21.17 17.52 12.81
CA MET A 1 19.87 17.80 12.14
C MET A 1 18.82 17.00 12.90
N ALA A 2 17.65 17.56 13.18
CA ALA A 2 16.55 16.80 13.77
C ALA A 2 16.12 15.70 12.81
N GLN A 3 15.90 14.50 13.31
CA GLN A 3 15.42 13.36 12.54
C GLN A 3 14.00 13.66 12.04
N SER A 4 13.69 13.38 10.78
CA SER A 4 12.33 13.59 10.27
C SER A 4 11.38 12.54 10.85
N LYS A 5 10.06 12.84 10.90
CA LYS A 5 9.03 11.85 11.30
C LYS A 5 9.18 10.56 10.49
N LEU A 6 9.43 10.67 9.20
CA LEU A 6 9.62 9.52 8.32
C LEU A 6 10.82 8.66 8.73
N ASP A 7 11.96 9.27 9.08
CA ASP A 7 13.15 8.54 9.54
C ASP A 7 12.87 7.77 10.84
N GLU A 8 12.09 8.36 11.74
CA GLU A 8 11.66 7.72 12.99
C GLU A 8 10.76 6.53 12.73
N VAL A 9 9.79 6.65 11.81
CA VAL A 9 8.91 5.54 11.39
C VAL A 9 9.72 4.43 10.73
N VAL A 10 10.66 4.75 9.84
CA VAL A 10 11.54 3.75 9.19
C VAL A 10 12.36 3.00 10.23
N SER A 11 12.92 3.73 11.21
CA SER A 11 13.69 3.12 12.31
C SER A 11 12.81 2.19 13.17
N LEU A 12 11.60 2.64 13.53
CA LEU A 12 10.62 1.83 14.27
C LEU A 12 10.23 0.57 13.49
N ALA A 13 9.90 0.72 12.21
CA ALA A 13 9.46 -0.36 11.35
C ALA A 13 10.51 -1.48 11.23
N LYS A 14 11.79 -1.11 11.07
CA LYS A 14 12.91 -2.07 11.05
C LYS A 14 13.09 -2.73 12.43
N ARG A 15 13.16 -1.94 13.49
CA ARG A 15 13.40 -2.43 14.84
C ARG A 15 12.31 -3.36 15.36
N ARG A 16 11.06 -3.11 14.95
CA ARG A 16 9.89 -3.90 15.39
C ARG A 16 9.51 -5.02 14.42
N GLY A 17 10.23 -5.20 13.33
CA GLY A 17 10.00 -6.32 12.42
C GLY A 17 8.76 -6.15 11.54
N PHE A 18 8.44 -4.91 11.15
CA PHE A 18 7.51 -4.66 10.06
C PHE A 18 8.18 -4.90 8.71
N VAL A 19 9.43 -4.43 8.54
CA VAL A 19 10.18 -4.63 7.31
C VAL A 19 11.66 -4.86 7.60
N PHE A 20 12.33 -5.60 6.71
CA PHE A 20 13.77 -5.83 6.70
C PHE A 20 14.33 -5.52 5.31
N PRO A 21 15.60 -5.08 5.17
CA PRO A 21 16.26 -5.05 3.87
C PRO A 21 16.36 -6.46 3.29
N ALA A 22 15.88 -6.66 2.06
CA ALA A 22 15.92 -7.98 1.43
C ALA A 22 17.37 -8.43 1.17
N GLY A 23 17.71 -9.64 1.60
CA GLY A 23 19.04 -10.21 1.44
C GLY A 23 20.13 -9.48 2.21
N GLU A 24 19.85 -8.90 3.37
CA GLU A 24 20.77 -8.08 4.16
C GLU A 24 22.09 -8.79 4.47
N ILE A 25 22.08 -10.09 4.71
CA ILE A 25 23.29 -10.91 4.97
C ILE A 25 24.28 -10.95 3.79
N TYR A 26 23.82 -10.59 2.58
CA TYR A 26 24.63 -10.46 1.37
C TYR A 26 24.85 -8.99 0.97
N GLY A 27 24.61 -8.03 1.88
CA GLY A 27 24.73 -6.61 1.61
C GLY A 27 23.45 -5.96 1.13
N GLY A 28 22.40 -6.73 0.92
CA GLY A 28 21.08 -6.27 0.51
C GLY A 28 20.99 -5.82 -0.96
N THR A 29 19.77 -5.70 -1.46
CA THR A 29 19.48 -5.08 -2.76
C THR A 29 18.84 -3.71 -2.51
N ARG A 30 19.33 -2.66 -3.21
CA ARG A 30 18.81 -1.30 -3.03
C ARG A 30 17.31 -1.25 -3.26
N SER A 31 16.58 -0.73 -2.27
CA SER A 31 15.11 -0.59 -2.27
C SER A 31 14.35 -1.90 -2.54
N ALA A 32 14.90 -3.01 -2.06
CA ALA A 32 14.20 -4.27 -1.92
C ALA A 32 13.95 -4.54 -0.43
N TRP A 33 12.74 -4.97 -0.09
CA TRP A 33 12.30 -5.10 1.28
C TRP A 33 11.52 -6.41 1.49
N ASP A 34 11.83 -7.08 2.58
CA ASP A 34 11.05 -8.20 3.10
C ASP A 34 10.10 -7.71 4.19
N TYR A 35 8.90 -8.27 4.25
CA TYR A 35 7.94 -7.97 5.32
C TYR A 35 8.12 -8.97 6.44
N GLY A 36 8.49 -8.47 7.62
CA GLY A 36 8.64 -9.27 8.82
C GLY A 36 7.29 -9.67 9.43
N PRO A 37 7.29 -10.36 10.59
CA PRO A 37 6.06 -10.90 11.19
C PRO A 37 4.94 -9.86 11.39
N LEU A 38 5.27 -8.66 11.87
CA LEU A 38 4.28 -7.59 12.02
C LEU A 38 3.90 -6.95 10.69
N GLY A 39 4.85 -6.87 9.75
CA GLY A 39 4.61 -6.31 8.42
C GLY A 39 3.68 -7.17 7.58
N VAL A 40 3.84 -8.49 7.58
CA VAL A 40 2.95 -9.39 6.86
C VAL A 40 1.55 -9.37 7.44
N ALA A 41 1.42 -9.35 8.78
CA ALA A 41 0.12 -9.26 9.43
C ALA A 41 -0.61 -7.94 9.13
N LEU A 42 0.10 -6.80 9.17
CA LEU A 42 -0.47 -5.50 8.77
C LEU A 42 -0.88 -5.52 7.29
N LYS A 43 -0.03 -6.04 6.41
CA LYS A 43 -0.29 -6.15 4.98
C LYS A 43 -1.53 -6.99 4.68
N ASP A 44 -1.69 -8.14 5.34
CA ASP A 44 -2.84 -9.01 5.16
C ASP A 44 -4.13 -8.39 5.71
N ASN A 45 -4.05 -7.63 6.80
CA ASN A 45 -5.19 -6.86 7.31
C ASN A 45 -5.62 -5.77 6.32
N ILE A 46 -4.67 -5.03 5.71
CA ILE A 46 -4.98 -4.02 4.68
C ILE A 46 -5.65 -4.69 3.46
N LYS A 47 -5.12 -5.82 2.97
CA LYS A 47 -5.72 -6.60 1.89
C LYS A 47 -7.14 -7.04 2.22
N ARG A 48 -7.35 -7.53 3.44
CA ARG A 48 -8.68 -7.97 3.91
C ARG A 48 -9.69 -6.83 3.93
N GLU A 49 -9.32 -5.67 4.46
CA GLU A 49 -10.21 -4.51 4.50
C GLU A 49 -10.46 -3.92 3.10
N TRP A 50 -9.47 -3.92 2.21
CA TRP A 50 -9.66 -3.53 0.82
C TRP A 50 -10.62 -4.50 0.10
N TRP A 51 -10.35 -5.80 0.18
CA TRP A 51 -11.17 -6.85 -0.45
C TRP A 51 -12.60 -6.85 0.09
N ARG A 52 -12.74 -6.66 1.39
CA ARG A 52 -14.05 -6.52 2.02
C ARG A 52 -14.82 -5.35 1.43
N SER A 53 -14.21 -4.18 1.33
CA SER A 53 -14.86 -2.95 0.83
C SER A 53 -15.14 -2.99 -0.67
N MET A 54 -14.26 -3.61 -1.46
CA MET A 54 -14.36 -3.62 -2.92
C MET A 54 -15.15 -4.80 -3.48
N VAL A 55 -15.09 -5.97 -2.83
CA VAL A 55 -15.67 -7.21 -3.37
C VAL A 55 -16.78 -7.76 -2.46
N VAL A 56 -16.48 -8.00 -1.17
CA VAL A 56 -17.39 -8.78 -0.32
C VAL A 56 -18.67 -8.03 0.01
N THR A 57 -18.61 -6.73 0.26
CA THR A 57 -19.77 -5.91 0.64
C THR A 57 -20.49 -5.29 -0.55
N ARG A 58 -20.11 -5.63 -1.78
CA ARG A 58 -20.70 -5.10 -3.00
C ARG A 58 -21.27 -6.22 -3.88
N PRO A 59 -22.47 -6.03 -4.46
CA PRO A 59 -23.06 -7.00 -5.38
C PRO A 59 -22.55 -6.82 -6.84
N ASP A 60 -21.87 -5.72 -7.12
CA ASP A 60 -21.48 -5.28 -8.45
C ASP A 60 -19.96 -5.40 -8.72
N VAL A 61 -19.20 -6.07 -7.84
CA VAL A 61 -17.77 -6.33 -8.04
C VAL A 61 -17.47 -7.80 -7.75
N VAL A 62 -16.68 -8.42 -8.63
CA VAL A 62 -16.17 -9.77 -8.47
C VAL A 62 -14.64 -9.78 -8.44
N GLY A 63 -14.05 -10.82 -7.87
CA GLY A 63 -12.61 -10.94 -7.76
C GLY A 63 -12.01 -11.94 -8.73
N VAL A 64 -10.77 -11.68 -9.17
CA VAL A 64 -9.93 -12.61 -9.94
C VAL A 64 -8.52 -12.65 -9.34
N ASP A 65 -7.78 -13.68 -9.68
CA ASP A 65 -6.33 -13.75 -9.48
C ASP A 65 -5.67 -14.12 -10.81
N THR A 66 -4.99 -13.15 -11.42
CA THR A 66 -4.42 -13.28 -12.74
C THR A 66 -2.93 -13.59 -12.70
N SER A 67 -2.42 -14.27 -13.72
CA SER A 67 -1.01 -14.66 -13.80
C SER A 67 -0.06 -13.44 -13.84
N ILE A 68 1.10 -13.58 -13.20
CA ILE A 68 2.16 -12.56 -13.25
C ILE A 68 2.81 -12.53 -14.63
N ILE A 69 3.02 -13.70 -15.22
CA ILE A 69 3.61 -13.84 -16.56
C ILE A 69 2.45 -14.11 -17.52
N LEU A 70 2.21 -13.16 -18.41
CA LEU A 70 1.21 -13.20 -19.47
C LEU A 70 1.89 -13.31 -20.83
N PRO A 71 1.18 -13.74 -21.89
CA PRO A 71 1.70 -13.71 -23.25
C PRO A 71 2.25 -12.32 -23.62
N PRO A 72 3.39 -12.23 -24.31
CA PRO A 72 4.01 -10.94 -24.69
C PRO A 72 3.06 -10.02 -25.47
N GLU A 73 2.14 -10.60 -26.23
CA GLU A 73 1.13 -9.91 -27.03
C GLU A 73 0.23 -9.00 -26.18
N VAL A 74 -0.03 -9.37 -24.92
CA VAL A 74 -0.79 -8.54 -23.99
C VAL A 74 -0.10 -7.19 -23.77
N TRP A 75 1.21 -7.20 -23.61
CA TRP A 75 2.01 -6.00 -23.36
C TRP A 75 2.27 -5.19 -24.64
N VAL A 76 2.24 -5.85 -25.79
CA VAL A 76 2.26 -5.17 -27.10
C VAL A 76 0.92 -4.47 -27.34
N ALA A 77 -0.20 -5.16 -27.11
CA ALA A 77 -1.53 -4.63 -27.31
C ALA A 77 -1.81 -3.41 -26.41
N SER A 78 -1.44 -3.49 -25.15
CA SER A 78 -1.62 -2.41 -24.16
C SER A 78 -0.62 -1.24 -24.33
N GLY A 79 0.40 -1.39 -25.19
CA GLY A 79 1.43 -0.38 -25.44
C GLY A 79 2.63 -0.40 -24.47
N HIS A 80 2.63 -1.23 -23.42
CA HIS A 80 3.71 -1.24 -22.42
C HIS A 80 5.10 -1.53 -23.00
N VAL A 81 5.18 -2.33 -24.05
CA VAL A 81 6.48 -2.61 -24.69
C VAL A 81 7.02 -1.37 -25.40
N SER A 82 6.16 -0.52 -25.96
CA SER A 82 6.57 0.62 -26.79
C SER A 82 6.63 1.96 -26.06
N VAL A 83 5.72 2.21 -25.11
CA VAL A 83 5.57 3.56 -24.49
C VAL A 83 5.80 3.60 -22.98
N PHE A 84 5.98 2.46 -22.32
CA PHE A 84 6.23 2.43 -20.88
C PHE A 84 7.72 2.73 -20.58
N ASN A 85 8.13 3.94 -20.92
CA ASN A 85 9.51 4.40 -20.84
C ASN A 85 9.65 5.59 -19.91
N ASP A 86 10.76 5.61 -19.16
CA ASP A 86 11.21 6.78 -18.41
C ASP A 86 12.42 7.42 -19.09
N PRO A 87 12.53 8.75 -19.15
CA PRO A 87 13.68 9.43 -19.71
C PRO A 87 14.87 9.30 -18.75
N LEU A 88 15.86 8.50 -19.11
CA LEU A 88 17.07 8.20 -18.34
C LEU A 88 18.19 9.16 -18.70
N VAL A 89 18.82 9.78 -17.69
CA VAL A 89 20.08 10.51 -17.79
C VAL A 89 21.10 9.97 -16.79
N GLU A 90 22.39 10.04 -17.16
CA GLU A 90 23.50 9.70 -16.27
C GLU A 90 24.35 10.95 -16.01
N CYS A 91 24.69 11.19 -14.74
CA CYS A 91 25.64 12.24 -14.39
C CYS A 91 27.06 11.84 -14.84
N LEU A 92 27.70 12.66 -15.69
CA LEU A 92 29.02 12.37 -16.23
C LEU A 92 30.14 12.42 -15.17
N ASN A 93 29.89 13.04 -14.01
CA ASN A 93 30.87 13.14 -12.93
C ASN A 93 30.79 11.96 -11.92
N CYS A 94 29.59 11.59 -11.46
CA CYS A 94 29.44 10.55 -10.43
C CYS A 94 28.78 9.25 -10.92
N HIS A 95 28.46 9.18 -12.20
CA HIS A 95 27.86 8.02 -12.89
C HIS A 95 26.54 7.53 -12.26
N LYS A 96 25.85 8.39 -11.50
CA LYS A 96 24.52 8.09 -10.99
C LYS A 96 23.45 8.40 -12.02
N ARG A 97 22.51 7.47 -12.15
CA ARG A 97 21.39 7.54 -13.09
C ARG A 97 20.20 8.17 -12.44
N ASN A 98 19.48 9.00 -13.17
CA ASN A 98 18.30 9.71 -12.72
C ASN A 98 17.26 9.79 -13.84
N ARG A 99 16.03 10.07 -13.49
CA ARG A 99 14.97 10.44 -14.43
C ARG A 99 15.09 11.91 -14.76
N ALA A 100 15.16 12.24 -16.05
CA ALA A 100 15.30 13.63 -16.50
C ALA A 100 14.08 14.48 -16.10
N ASP A 101 12.88 13.97 -16.34
CA ASP A 101 11.62 14.63 -16.00
C ASP A 101 11.51 14.96 -14.50
N LYS A 102 11.93 14.05 -13.62
CA LYS A 102 11.92 14.29 -12.15
C LYS A 102 12.97 15.31 -11.71
N LEU A 103 14.09 15.37 -12.40
CA LEU A 103 15.10 16.40 -12.15
C LEU A 103 14.57 17.79 -12.57
N GLU A 104 13.87 17.87 -13.70
CA GLU A 104 13.25 19.09 -14.21
C GLU A 104 12.12 19.56 -13.30
N GLU A 105 11.24 18.67 -12.85
CA GLU A 105 10.21 18.96 -11.86
C GLU A 105 10.80 19.52 -10.56
N SER A 106 11.83 18.84 -10.00
CA SER A 106 12.50 19.32 -8.78
C SER A 106 13.23 20.66 -8.97
N TYR A 107 13.64 20.96 -10.18
CA TYR A 107 14.19 22.28 -10.54
C TYR A 107 13.09 23.33 -10.51
N ALA A 108 11.94 23.07 -11.17
CA ALA A 108 10.81 23.97 -11.24
C ALA A 108 10.26 24.29 -9.85
N GLU A 109 10.04 23.29 -8.99
CA GLU A 109 9.61 23.47 -7.60
C GLU A 109 10.50 24.45 -6.82
N LYS A 110 11.82 24.38 -7.01
CA LYS A 110 12.78 25.27 -6.34
C LYS A 110 12.86 26.68 -6.94
N HIS A 111 12.38 26.87 -8.15
CA HIS A 111 12.50 28.12 -8.91
C HIS A 111 11.13 28.77 -9.22
N GLY A 112 10.08 28.44 -8.43
CA GLY A 112 8.75 29.04 -8.58
C GLY A 112 8.06 28.62 -9.89
N ASP A 113 8.02 27.32 -10.13
CA ASP A 113 7.42 26.64 -11.28
C ASP A 113 8.03 27.01 -12.65
N LYS A 114 9.25 27.55 -12.65
CA LYS A 114 9.99 27.86 -13.88
C LYS A 114 10.79 26.64 -14.32
N MET A 115 10.54 26.16 -15.52
CA MET A 115 11.36 25.14 -16.16
C MET A 115 12.77 25.64 -16.47
N PRO A 116 13.78 24.75 -16.53
CA PRO A 116 15.16 25.14 -16.84
C PRO A 116 15.27 25.64 -18.29
N GLU A 117 15.79 26.87 -18.48
CA GLU A 117 15.86 27.52 -19.79
C GLU A 117 16.78 26.79 -20.78
N ASN A 118 17.88 26.20 -20.25
CA ASN A 118 18.84 25.43 -21.04
C ASN A 118 18.70 23.91 -20.82
N GLY A 119 17.53 23.43 -20.37
CA GLY A 119 17.26 22.04 -20.09
C GLY A 119 18.22 21.45 -19.05
N MET A 120 18.73 20.24 -19.29
CA MET A 120 19.60 19.51 -18.35
C MET A 120 20.90 20.27 -17.98
N LYS A 121 21.32 21.29 -18.77
CA LYS A 121 22.51 22.09 -18.47
C LYS A 121 22.34 23.00 -17.25
N ASP A 122 21.11 23.33 -16.89
CA ASP A 122 20.80 24.15 -15.71
C ASP A 122 20.66 23.31 -14.44
N ILE A 123 20.52 22.00 -14.57
CA ILE A 123 20.21 21.09 -13.48
C ILE A 123 21.46 20.62 -12.75
N VAL A 124 21.41 20.72 -11.42
CA VAL A 124 22.47 20.25 -10.51
C VAL A 124 22.23 18.78 -10.14
N CYS A 125 23.28 17.97 -10.20
CA CYS A 125 23.20 16.58 -9.79
C CYS A 125 22.91 16.47 -8.28
N PRO A 126 21.82 15.81 -7.86
CA PRO A 126 21.47 15.69 -6.45
C PRO A 126 22.45 14.84 -5.64
N ASN A 127 23.31 14.04 -6.30
CA ASN A 127 24.27 13.18 -5.63
C ASN A 127 25.64 13.84 -5.41
N CYS A 128 26.15 14.59 -6.39
CA CYS A 128 27.52 15.13 -6.31
C CYS A 128 27.59 16.65 -6.43
N GLY A 129 26.47 17.35 -6.65
CA GLY A 129 26.44 18.81 -6.75
C GLY A 129 26.98 19.39 -8.08
N THR A 130 27.39 18.57 -9.02
CA THR A 130 27.90 19.05 -10.33
C THR A 130 26.72 19.54 -11.18
N ARG A 131 26.85 20.74 -11.79
CA ARG A 131 25.81 21.33 -12.64
C ARG A 131 26.05 20.97 -14.11
N GLY A 132 24.98 20.64 -14.83
CA GLY A 132 24.95 20.54 -16.29
C GLY A 132 25.79 19.43 -16.92
N GLN A 133 26.28 18.49 -16.13
CA GLN A 133 27.11 17.37 -16.60
C GLN A 133 26.27 16.10 -16.69
N TRP A 134 25.43 16.04 -17.73
CA TRP A 134 24.51 14.94 -17.97
C TRP A 134 24.69 14.35 -19.36
N THR A 135 24.42 13.04 -19.51
CA THR A 135 24.21 12.45 -20.83
C THR A 135 22.95 13.00 -21.48
N GLU A 136 22.84 12.85 -22.80
CA GLU A 136 21.55 13.07 -23.46
C GLU A 136 20.50 12.11 -22.88
N PRO A 137 19.22 12.57 -22.69
CA PRO A 137 18.13 11.71 -22.27
C PRO A 137 17.91 10.58 -23.28
N ARG A 138 17.69 9.37 -22.74
CA ARG A 138 17.33 8.19 -23.55
C ARG A 138 16.18 7.46 -22.93
N ASP A 139 15.32 6.89 -23.73
CA ASP A 139 14.22 6.09 -23.28
C ASP A 139 14.71 4.82 -22.58
N PHE A 140 14.17 4.58 -21.40
CA PHE A 140 14.44 3.38 -20.61
C PHE A 140 13.12 2.68 -20.34
N ASN A 141 12.88 1.53 -21.00
CA ASN A 141 11.68 0.74 -20.77
C ASN A 141 11.71 0.08 -19.40
N MET A 142 10.64 0.26 -18.64
CA MET A 142 10.53 -0.21 -17.25
C MET A 142 10.05 -1.66 -17.12
N MET A 143 9.79 -2.37 -18.21
CA MET A 143 9.41 -3.79 -18.18
C MET A 143 10.58 -4.65 -17.72
N LEU A 144 10.37 -5.48 -16.69
CA LEU A 144 11.31 -6.55 -16.33
C LEU A 144 11.10 -7.75 -17.27
N ARG A 145 12.18 -8.23 -17.87
CA ARG A 145 12.20 -9.30 -18.86
C ARG A 145 12.62 -10.61 -18.24
N THR A 146 12.09 -11.71 -18.77
CA THR A 146 12.49 -13.08 -18.45
C THR A 146 12.33 -13.96 -19.69
N HIS A 147 12.83 -15.19 -19.63
CA HIS A 147 12.66 -16.18 -20.70
C HIS A 147 11.93 -17.40 -20.13
N LEU A 148 10.99 -17.94 -20.88
CA LEU A 148 10.31 -19.20 -20.55
C LEU A 148 10.87 -20.34 -21.40
N GLY A 149 11.19 -21.47 -20.76
CA GLY A 149 11.77 -22.64 -21.41
C GLY A 149 13.31 -22.65 -21.36
N PRO A 150 13.93 -23.65 -21.98
CA PRO A 150 15.36 -23.93 -21.82
C PRO A 150 16.26 -23.11 -22.75
N VAL A 151 15.71 -22.38 -23.72
CA VAL A 151 16.47 -21.59 -24.72
C VAL A 151 16.09 -20.12 -24.56
N GLU A 152 17.11 -19.28 -24.45
CA GLU A 152 16.95 -17.83 -24.39
C GLU A 152 17.02 -17.25 -25.81
N ASP A 153 15.87 -17.03 -26.42
CA ASP A 153 15.70 -16.42 -27.75
C ASP A 153 14.52 -15.41 -27.73
N GLU A 154 14.26 -14.77 -28.85
CA GLU A 154 13.17 -13.81 -28.98
C GLU A 154 11.78 -14.44 -28.77
N ASN A 155 11.62 -15.74 -29.10
CA ASN A 155 10.34 -16.43 -28.98
C ASN A 155 10.04 -16.84 -27.53
N SER A 156 11.07 -17.01 -26.73
CA SER A 156 10.97 -17.33 -25.29
C SER A 156 10.85 -16.09 -24.39
N LEU A 157 11.01 -14.88 -24.96
CA LEU A 157 10.97 -13.63 -24.21
C LEU A 157 9.57 -13.37 -23.63
N HIS A 158 9.53 -13.17 -22.32
CA HIS A 158 8.33 -12.80 -21.58
C HIS A 158 8.63 -11.64 -20.64
N TYR A 159 7.57 -11.08 -20.05
CA TYR A 159 7.66 -9.94 -19.14
C TYR A 159 6.99 -10.27 -17.81
N LEU A 160 7.56 -9.76 -16.71
CA LEU A 160 6.84 -9.69 -15.46
C LEU A 160 5.88 -8.51 -15.52
N ARG A 161 4.62 -8.71 -15.15
CA ARG A 161 3.58 -7.67 -15.25
C ARG A 161 3.96 -6.40 -14.49
N PRO A 162 3.84 -5.21 -15.12
CA PRO A 162 4.07 -3.92 -14.44
C PRO A 162 2.84 -3.40 -13.68
N GLU A 163 1.67 -4.03 -13.90
CA GLU A 163 0.38 -3.73 -13.30
C GLU A 163 -0.53 -4.96 -13.31
N THR A 164 -1.56 -4.95 -12.49
CA THR A 164 -2.55 -6.04 -12.43
C THR A 164 -3.72 -5.86 -13.40
N ALA A 165 -3.90 -4.65 -13.97
CA ALA A 165 -5.01 -4.28 -14.85
C ALA A 165 -5.14 -5.14 -16.10
N GLN A 166 -4.03 -5.38 -16.81
CA GLN A 166 -4.08 -6.06 -18.12
C GLN A 166 -4.61 -7.51 -18.01
N GLY A 167 -4.30 -8.20 -16.91
CA GLY A 167 -4.89 -9.51 -16.64
C GLY A 167 -6.41 -9.46 -16.50
N ILE A 168 -6.96 -8.36 -15.96
CA ILE A 168 -8.40 -8.16 -15.85
C ILE A 168 -9.02 -7.94 -17.23
N PHE A 169 -8.41 -7.11 -18.07
CA PHE A 169 -8.95 -6.80 -19.40
C PHE A 169 -9.00 -8.03 -20.31
N VAL A 170 -7.96 -8.87 -20.31
CA VAL A 170 -7.94 -10.07 -21.14
C VAL A 170 -8.94 -11.13 -20.64
N ASP A 171 -9.28 -11.13 -19.37
CA ASP A 171 -10.29 -12.02 -18.77
C ASP A 171 -11.70 -11.43 -18.72
N PHE A 172 -11.91 -10.20 -19.18
CA PHE A 172 -13.20 -9.49 -19.10
C PHE A 172 -14.38 -10.37 -19.59
N LYS A 173 -14.28 -10.96 -20.79
CA LYS A 173 -15.34 -11.79 -21.39
C LYS A 173 -15.59 -13.06 -20.61
N ASN A 174 -14.52 -13.72 -20.15
CA ASN A 174 -14.59 -14.93 -19.33
C ASN A 174 -15.31 -14.66 -18.01
N VAL A 175 -14.90 -13.59 -17.31
CA VAL A 175 -15.49 -13.21 -16.03
C VAL A 175 -16.94 -12.76 -16.19
N MET A 176 -17.22 -11.87 -17.14
CA MET A 176 -18.58 -11.39 -17.43
C MET A 176 -19.54 -12.56 -17.71
N THR A 177 -19.09 -13.56 -18.48
CA THR A 177 -19.90 -14.71 -18.84
C THR A 177 -20.11 -15.66 -17.66
N SER A 178 -19.05 -16.01 -16.95
CA SER A 178 -19.08 -16.98 -15.84
C SER A 178 -19.84 -16.43 -14.61
N SER A 179 -19.66 -15.16 -14.29
CA SER A 179 -20.36 -14.49 -13.17
C SER A 179 -21.73 -13.95 -13.55
N ARG A 180 -22.09 -13.94 -14.85
CA ARG A 180 -23.32 -13.31 -15.39
C ARG A 180 -23.42 -11.83 -15.08
N SER A 181 -22.30 -11.17 -14.92
CA SER A 181 -22.23 -9.75 -14.61
C SER A 181 -22.64 -8.89 -15.79
N LYS A 182 -23.18 -7.72 -15.49
CA LYS A 182 -23.64 -6.72 -16.48
C LYS A 182 -23.11 -5.34 -16.06
N PRO A 183 -22.65 -4.50 -17.00
CA PRO A 183 -22.30 -3.12 -16.67
C PRO A 183 -23.50 -2.35 -16.06
N PRO A 184 -23.30 -1.57 -14.96
CA PRO A 184 -22.01 -1.34 -14.32
C PRO A 184 -21.58 -2.51 -13.43
N PHE A 185 -20.33 -2.99 -13.58
CA PHE A 185 -19.74 -3.96 -12.68
C PHE A 185 -18.21 -3.86 -12.70
N GLY A 186 -17.56 -4.33 -11.63
CA GLY A 186 -16.11 -4.31 -11.47
C GLY A 186 -15.50 -5.71 -11.39
N ILE A 187 -14.24 -5.80 -11.79
CA ILE A 187 -13.38 -6.95 -11.60
C ILE A 187 -12.15 -6.50 -10.82
N ALA A 188 -11.94 -7.06 -9.64
CA ALA A 188 -10.87 -6.69 -8.72
C ALA A 188 -9.77 -7.75 -8.70
N ASN A 189 -8.51 -7.30 -8.64
CA ASN A 189 -7.32 -8.15 -8.50
C ASN A 189 -6.36 -7.56 -7.48
N MET A 190 -5.71 -8.43 -6.70
CA MET A 190 -4.59 -8.04 -5.84
C MET A 190 -3.39 -8.91 -6.15
N GLY A 191 -2.23 -8.31 -6.28
CA GLY A 191 -1.03 -9.12 -6.51
C GLY A 191 0.23 -8.30 -6.73
N LYS A 192 1.32 -9.04 -6.90
CA LYS A 192 2.62 -8.44 -7.18
C LYS A 192 2.68 -7.89 -8.60
N SER A 193 3.36 -6.74 -8.71
CA SER A 193 3.73 -6.10 -9.96
C SER A 193 5.20 -5.67 -9.91
N PHE A 194 5.79 -5.45 -11.08
CA PHE A 194 7.23 -5.29 -11.20
C PHE A 194 7.55 -4.15 -12.16
N ARG A 195 8.35 -3.18 -11.70
CA ARG A 195 8.83 -2.08 -12.54
C ARG A 195 10.32 -1.89 -12.35
N ASN A 196 11.08 -1.89 -13.42
CA ASN A 196 12.54 -1.69 -13.36
C ASN A 196 12.87 -0.21 -13.10
N GLU A 197 12.50 0.27 -11.92
CA GLU A 197 12.67 1.67 -11.51
C GLU A 197 14.12 2.15 -11.60
N ILE A 198 14.34 3.31 -12.23
CA ILE A 198 15.65 3.95 -12.36
C ILE A 198 16.14 4.44 -10.99
N THR A 199 15.25 5.10 -10.25
CA THR A 199 15.53 5.69 -8.94
C THR A 199 14.58 5.16 -7.85
N PRO A 200 14.70 3.87 -7.49
CA PRO A 200 13.92 3.33 -6.39
C PRO A 200 14.38 3.96 -5.08
N GLY A 201 13.43 4.20 -4.15
CA GLY A 201 13.76 4.89 -2.89
C GLY A 201 12.54 5.25 -2.05
N ASN A 202 12.76 6.13 -1.08
CA ASN A 202 11.77 6.56 -0.12
C ASN A 202 11.15 5.37 0.64
N PHE A 203 12.04 4.55 1.24
CA PHE A 203 11.67 3.35 1.98
C PHE A 203 10.89 2.37 1.09
N ILE A 204 9.67 1.95 1.46
CA ILE A 204 8.82 1.03 0.69
C ILE A 204 7.91 1.76 -0.31
N PHE A 205 8.05 3.07 -0.48
CA PHE A 205 7.18 3.86 -1.37
C PHE A 205 7.43 3.55 -2.86
N ARG A 206 8.72 3.41 -3.26
CA ARG A 206 9.12 3.12 -4.65
C ARG A 206 10.12 1.98 -4.70
N THR A 207 9.63 0.80 -5.02
CA THR A 207 10.38 -0.45 -5.11
C THR A 207 10.20 -1.08 -6.49
N ARG A 208 11.09 -1.98 -6.89
CA ARG A 208 10.97 -2.69 -8.19
C ARG A 208 9.97 -3.82 -8.17
N GLU A 209 9.78 -4.42 -7.00
CA GLU A 209 8.74 -5.41 -6.71
C GLU A 209 7.81 -4.81 -5.68
N PHE A 210 6.52 -4.73 -5.97
CA PHE A 210 5.50 -4.14 -5.10
C PHE A 210 4.19 -4.91 -5.24
N GLU A 211 3.20 -4.57 -4.44
CA GLU A 211 1.86 -5.14 -4.57
C GLU A 211 0.85 -4.04 -4.88
N GLN A 212 -0.08 -4.36 -5.79
CA GLN A 212 -1.22 -3.53 -6.15
C GLN A 212 -2.53 -4.16 -5.67
N MET A 213 -3.50 -3.32 -5.41
CA MET A 213 -4.90 -3.63 -5.20
C MET A 213 -5.67 -2.80 -6.21
N GLU A 214 -6.13 -3.42 -7.28
CA GLU A 214 -6.64 -2.75 -8.48
C GLU A 214 -8.01 -3.31 -8.86
N MET A 215 -8.88 -2.47 -9.38
CA MET A 215 -10.21 -2.86 -9.84
C MET A 215 -10.57 -2.09 -11.10
N GLU A 216 -11.03 -2.82 -12.11
CA GLU A 216 -11.54 -2.26 -13.35
C GLU A 216 -13.06 -2.25 -13.30
N PHE A 217 -13.66 -1.06 -13.25
CA PHE A 217 -15.10 -0.89 -13.17
C PHE A 217 -15.66 -0.52 -14.55
N PHE A 218 -16.38 -1.46 -15.14
CA PHE A 218 -16.92 -1.39 -16.49
C PHE A 218 -18.29 -0.69 -16.51
N VAL A 219 -18.40 0.40 -17.24
CA VAL A 219 -19.59 1.26 -17.27
C VAL A 219 -20.08 1.51 -18.71
N LYS A 220 -21.31 1.93 -18.87
CA LYS A 220 -21.83 2.37 -20.15
C LYS A 220 -21.17 3.70 -20.55
N PRO A 221 -20.69 3.88 -21.80
CA PRO A 221 -20.20 5.15 -22.29
C PRO A 221 -21.20 6.30 -22.02
N GLY A 222 -20.70 7.42 -21.53
CA GLY A 222 -21.51 8.57 -21.13
C GLY A 222 -21.96 8.59 -19.66
N THR A 223 -21.69 7.54 -18.89
CA THR A 223 -21.88 7.51 -17.42
C THR A 223 -20.55 7.52 -16.66
N ASP A 224 -19.46 7.58 -17.39
CA ASP A 224 -18.09 7.44 -16.90
C ASP A 224 -17.66 8.54 -15.93
N GLU A 225 -18.09 9.80 -16.16
CA GLU A 225 -17.73 10.92 -15.26
C GLU A 225 -18.38 10.78 -13.88
N GLU A 226 -19.64 10.34 -13.82
CA GLU A 226 -20.36 10.12 -12.57
C GLU A 226 -19.69 8.97 -11.77
N TRP A 227 -19.37 7.86 -12.44
CA TRP A 227 -18.69 6.73 -11.81
C TRP A 227 -17.25 7.07 -11.40
N HIS A 228 -16.55 7.89 -12.17
CA HIS A 228 -15.21 8.36 -11.80
C HIS A 228 -15.26 9.16 -10.49
N GLN A 229 -16.18 10.13 -10.38
CA GLN A 229 -16.35 10.89 -9.13
C GLN A 229 -16.77 10.00 -7.96
N TYR A 230 -17.70 9.07 -8.18
CA TYR A 230 -18.10 8.10 -7.16
C TYR A 230 -16.91 7.33 -6.59
N TRP A 231 -16.01 6.83 -7.46
CA TRP A 231 -14.86 6.06 -7.00
C TRP A 231 -13.82 6.93 -6.30
N ILE A 232 -13.60 8.17 -6.71
CA ILE A 232 -12.75 9.12 -5.98
C ILE A 232 -13.25 9.27 -4.54
N ASP A 233 -14.55 9.54 -4.35
CA ASP A 233 -15.14 9.75 -3.03
C ASP A 233 -15.13 8.47 -2.19
N ALA A 234 -15.46 7.33 -2.77
CA ALA A 234 -15.50 6.04 -2.08
C ALA A 234 -14.10 5.61 -1.61
N ARG A 235 -13.08 5.80 -2.47
CA ARG A 235 -11.70 5.44 -2.11
C ARG A 235 -11.09 6.37 -1.07
N THR A 236 -11.32 7.66 -1.19
CA THR A 236 -10.90 8.64 -0.17
C THR A 236 -11.49 8.30 1.20
N ARG A 237 -12.79 8.01 1.23
CA ARG A 237 -13.48 7.62 2.48
C ARG A 237 -12.89 6.35 3.09
N TRP A 238 -12.49 5.36 2.28
CA TRP A 238 -11.88 4.13 2.78
C TRP A 238 -10.61 4.38 3.60
N TYR A 239 -9.73 5.29 3.16
CA TYR A 239 -8.53 5.67 3.93
C TYR A 239 -8.91 6.38 5.24
N ILE A 240 -9.87 7.29 5.19
CA ILE A 240 -10.33 8.04 6.38
C ILE A 240 -10.99 7.09 7.40
N ASP A 241 -11.84 6.18 6.94
CA ASP A 241 -12.52 5.19 7.79
C ASP A 241 -11.54 4.22 8.46
N LEU A 242 -10.35 4.01 7.90
CA LEU A 242 -9.26 3.23 8.47
C LEU A 242 -8.25 4.08 9.27
N GLY A 243 -8.60 5.31 9.60
CA GLY A 243 -7.89 6.15 10.56
C GLY A 243 -6.90 7.14 9.96
N VAL A 244 -6.78 7.25 8.63
CA VAL A 244 -5.95 8.30 8.02
C VAL A 244 -6.62 9.66 8.23
N LYS A 245 -5.84 10.63 8.72
CA LYS A 245 -6.33 11.98 8.99
C LYS A 245 -6.65 12.70 7.68
N PRO A 246 -7.87 13.28 7.53
CA PRO A 246 -8.27 13.95 6.30
C PRO A 246 -7.33 15.08 5.85
N GLU A 247 -6.74 15.82 6.81
CA GLU A 247 -5.78 16.89 6.53
C GLU A 247 -4.44 16.41 5.94
N ASN A 248 -4.18 15.12 6.01
CA ASN A 248 -3.01 14.47 5.40
C ASN A 248 -3.31 13.87 4.02
N LEU A 249 -4.54 14.00 3.53
CA LEU A 249 -4.95 13.57 2.19
C LEU A 249 -5.27 14.77 1.31
N ARG A 250 -5.00 14.63 0.02
CA ARG A 250 -5.50 15.57 -1.00
C ARG A 250 -5.80 14.83 -2.30
N HIS A 251 -6.61 15.47 -3.15
CA HIS A 251 -6.78 15.05 -4.53
C HIS A 251 -5.83 15.85 -5.42
N TYR A 252 -5.11 15.16 -6.30
CA TYR A 252 -4.30 15.76 -7.35
C TYR A 252 -4.87 15.35 -8.70
N GLU A 253 -5.54 16.28 -9.37
CA GLU A 253 -6.04 16.06 -10.74
C GLU A 253 -4.91 16.29 -11.73
N HIS A 254 -4.63 15.31 -12.57
CA HIS A 254 -3.59 15.40 -13.57
C HIS A 254 -3.94 16.41 -14.66
N PRO A 255 -3.06 17.37 -14.97
CA PRO A 255 -3.25 18.23 -16.13
C PRO A 255 -3.21 17.40 -17.42
N LYS A 256 -3.90 17.86 -18.45
CA LYS A 256 -4.08 17.10 -19.72
C LYS A 256 -2.78 16.63 -20.35
N GLU A 257 -1.72 17.41 -20.19
CA GLU A 257 -0.38 17.16 -20.74
C GLU A 257 0.36 16.01 -20.01
N LYS A 258 -0.09 15.66 -18.81
CA LYS A 258 0.49 14.60 -17.99
C LYS A 258 -0.36 13.34 -17.95
N LEU A 259 -1.51 13.33 -18.63
CA LEU A 259 -2.35 12.13 -18.69
C LEU A 259 -1.64 11.00 -19.45
N SER A 260 -1.81 9.78 -18.94
CA SER A 260 -1.44 8.58 -19.68
C SER A 260 -2.22 8.50 -20.99
N HIS A 261 -1.64 7.89 -22.01
CA HIS A 261 -2.20 7.79 -23.36
C HIS A 261 -3.59 7.13 -23.43
N TYR A 262 -3.95 6.35 -22.42
CA TYR A 262 -5.23 5.66 -22.29
C TYR A 262 -6.26 6.43 -21.46
N SER A 263 -5.88 7.50 -20.78
CA SER A 263 -6.74 8.16 -19.79
C SER A 263 -7.36 9.44 -20.31
N LYS A 264 -8.68 9.57 -20.13
CA LYS A 264 -9.43 10.80 -20.35
C LYS A 264 -9.32 11.78 -19.17
N ARG A 265 -9.25 11.23 -17.93
CA ARG A 265 -9.12 11.97 -16.68
C ARG A 265 -8.47 11.05 -15.62
N THR A 266 -7.55 11.58 -14.86
CA THR A 266 -6.92 10.87 -13.73
C THR A 266 -6.87 11.79 -12.52
N VAL A 267 -7.26 11.25 -11.36
CA VAL A 267 -7.13 11.92 -10.07
C VAL A 267 -6.40 10.99 -9.12
N ASP A 268 -5.30 11.47 -8.55
CA ASP A 268 -4.59 10.75 -7.50
C ASP A 268 -5.11 11.16 -6.12
N ILE A 269 -5.31 10.17 -5.26
CA ILE A 269 -5.39 10.38 -3.82
C ILE A 269 -3.94 10.37 -3.33
N GLU A 270 -3.46 11.53 -2.88
CA GLU A 270 -2.11 11.69 -2.34
C GLU A 270 -2.12 11.84 -0.83
N TYR A 271 -1.06 11.31 -0.19
CA TYR A 271 -0.81 11.44 1.25
C TYR A 271 0.45 12.27 1.50
N LYS A 272 0.43 13.02 2.61
CA LYS A 272 1.53 13.88 3.04
C LYS A 272 2.62 13.09 3.77
N PHE A 273 3.52 12.46 3.03
CA PHE A 273 4.63 11.66 3.57
C PHE A 273 5.76 12.48 4.17
N GLY A 274 5.94 13.73 3.73
CA GLY A 274 7.07 14.58 4.13
C GLY A 274 8.39 14.15 3.50
N PHE A 275 8.40 13.74 2.23
CA PHE A 275 9.62 13.42 1.50
C PHE A 275 10.49 14.66 1.27
N GLN A 276 11.80 14.45 1.15
CA GLN A 276 12.69 15.52 0.72
C GLN A 276 12.38 15.92 -0.73
N GLY A 277 12.00 17.17 -0.94
CA GLY A 277 11.69 17.75 -2.24
C GLY A 277 10.20 17.77 -2.60
N SER A 278 9.37 16.88 -2.05
CA SER A 278 7.90 16.94 -2.19
C SER A 278 7.26 16.32 -0.96
N ASP A 279 6.37 17.05 -0.29
CA ASP A 279 5.67 16.53 0.89
C ASP A 279 4.70 15.40 0.54
N TRP A 280 4.18 15.41 -0.69
CA TRP A 280 3.06 14.57 -1.13
C TRP A 280 3.52 13.39 -1.97
N GLY A 281 2.80 12.29 -1.85
CA GLY A 281 3.01 11.09 -2.67
C GLY A 281 1.70 10.35 -2.92
N GLU A 282 1.56 9.85 -4.13
CA GLU A 282 0.41 9.10 -4.61
C GLU A 282 0.21 7.81 -3.79
N LEU A 283 -1.00 7.60 -3.28
CA LEU A 283 -1.47 6.35 -2.68
C LEU A 283 -2.23 5.49 -3.67
N GLU A 284 -3.16 6.13 -4.38
CA GLU A 284 -4.11 5.48 -5.26
C GLU A 284 -4.44 6.42 -6.42
N GLY A 285 -4.27 5.95 -7.65
CA GLY A 285 -4.72 6.62 -8.84
C GLY A 285 -6.14 6.17 -9.21
N ILE A 286 -7.01 7.10 -9.58
CA ILE A 286 -8.33 6.80 -10.14
C ILE A 286 -8.37 7.35 -11.55
N ALA A 287 -8.32 6.45 -12.55
CA ALA A 287 -8.30 6.82 -13.96
C ALA A 287 -9.61 6.48 -14.67
N ASN A 288 -10.05 7.39 -15.55
CA ASN A 288 -11.06 7.11 -16.56
C ASN A 288 -10.33 6.69 -17.84
N ARG A 289 -10.23 5.38 -18.07
CA ARG A 289 -9.48 4.76 -19.17
C ARG A 289 -10.28 4.69 -20.48
N THR A 290 -11.55 5.14 -20.46
CA THR A 290 -12.49 4.97 -21.59
C THR A 290 -12.60 3.51 -22.03
N ASP A 291 -12.73 3.24 -23.33
CA ASP A 291 -12.72 1.87 -23.92
C ASP A 291 -11.34 1.44 -24.42
N TYR A 292 -10.28 2.19 -24.08
CA TYR A 292 -8.95 2.03 -24.67
C TYR A 292 -8.46 0.58 -24.63
N ASP A 293 -8.38 -0.02 -23.43
CA ASP A 293 -7.80 -1.35 -23.25
C ASP A 293 -8.62 -2.44 -23.92
N LEU A 294 -9.95 -2.45 -23.72
CA LEU A 294 -10.83 -3.43 -24.36
C LEU A 294 -10.79 -3.32 -25.89
N SER A 295 -10.75 -2.10 -26.44
CA SER A 295 -10.61 -1.86 -27.87
C SER A 295 -9.25 -2.31 -28.41
N ALA A 296 -8.15 -2.03 -27.68
CA ALA A 296 -6.81 -2.44 -28.03
C ALA A 296 -6.68 -3.97 -28.05
N HIS A 297 -7.13 -4.65 -26.99
CA HIS A 297 -7.12 -6.11 -26.95
C HIS A 297 -8.04 -6.76 -27.96
N SER A 298 -9.24 -6.21 -28.22
CA SER A 298 -10.11 -6.68 -29.29
C SER A 298 -9.42 -6.62 -30.65
N LYS A 299 -8.76 -5.50 -30.94
CA LYS A 299 -8.06 -5.29 -32.22
C LYS A 299 -6.87 -6.26 -32.39
N HIS A 300 -6.09 -6.49 -31.35
CA HIS A 300 -4.89 -7.32 -31.42
C HIS A 300 -5.20 -8.82 -31.40
N SER A 301 -6.18 -9.24 -30.60
CA SER A 301 -6.56 -10.67 -30.50
C SER A 301 -7.54 -11.13 -31.57
N GLY A 302 -8.32 -10.20 -32.14
CA GLY A 302 -9.46 -10.52 -33.02
C GLY A 302 -10.72 -10.92 -32.24
N GLU A 303 -10.69 -10.96 -30.90
CA GLU A 303 -11.84 -11.27 -30.05
C GLU A 303 -12.72 -10.05 -29.80
N ASP A 304 -14.03 -10.23 -29.82
CA ASP A 304 -15.00 -9.17 -29.52
C ASP A 304 -15.18 -9.02 -28.01
N LEU A 305 -14.64 -7.97 -27.42
CA LEU A 305 -14.76 -7.60 -26.01
C LEU A 305 -15.89 -6.60 -25.73
N SER A 306 -16.83 -6.44 -26.65
CA SER A 306 -18.01 -5.61 -26.41
C SER A 306 -19.05 -6.29 -25.51
N TYR A 307 -19.86 -5.47 -24.86
CA TYR A 307 -21.05 -5.92 -24.14
C TYR A 307 -22.30 -5.79 -25.02
N PHE A 308 -23.14 -6.82 -25.00
CA PHE A 308 -24.46 -6.78 -25.64
C PHE A 308 -25.58 -6.84 -24.60
N ASN A 309 -26.36 -5.78 -24.53
CA ASN A 309 -27.52 -5.72 -23.62
C ASN A 309 -28.74 -6.39 -24.30
N GLN A 310 -29.05 -7.60 -23.89
CA GLN A 310 -30.17 -8.37 -24.43
C GLN A 310 -31.55 -7.68 -24.24
N ALA A 311 -31.72 -6.89 -23.18
CA ALA A 311 -33.00 -6.23 -22.89
C ALA A 311 -33.27 -5.03 -23.81
N THR A 312 -32.22 -4.31 -24.21
CA THR A 312 -32.34 -3.10 -25.06
C THR A 312 -31.91 -3.33 -26.50
N GLY A 313 -31.21 -4.44 -26.78
CA GLY A 313 -30.58 -4.70 -28.09
C GLY A 313 -29.33 -3.84 -28.37
N GLU A 314 -28.85 -3.11 -27.37
CA GLU A 314 -27.73 -2.19 -27.51
C GLU A 314 -26.40 -2.94 -27.37
N LYS A 315 -25.44 -2.61 -28.25
CA LYS A 315 -24.08 -3.14 -28.20
C LYS A 315 -23.09 -2.00 -28.07
N TYR A 316 -22.13 -2.11 -27.11
CA TYR A 316 -21.07 -1.12 -26.92
C TYR A 316 -19.82 -1.75 -26.27
N VAL A 317 -18.66 -1.12 -26.45
CA VAL A 317 -17.47 -1.42 -25.64
C VAL A 317 -17.58 -0.62 -24.36
N PRO A 318 -17.56 -1.25 -23.18
CA PRO A 318 -17.65 -0.51 -21.91
C PRO A 318 -16.50 0.47 -21.72
N TYR A 319 -16.79 1.60 -21.07
CA TYR A 319 -15.76 2.47 -20.52
C TYR A 319 -15.31 1.93 -19.16
N VAL A 320 -14.09 2.24 -18.78
CA VAL A 320 -13.46 1.67 -17.60
C VAL A 320 -13.05 2.78 -16.63
N ILE A 321 -13.42 2.64 -15.37
CA ILE A 321 -12.90 3.42 -14.26
C ILE A 321 -12.00 2.52 -13.44
N GLU A 322 -10.76 2.93 -13.27
CA GLU A 322 -9.70 2.18 -12.59
C GLU A 322 -9.30 2.84 -11.28
N PRO A 323 -9.75 2.39 -10.11
CA PRO A 323 -9.08 2.64 -8.85
C PRO A 323 -7.91 1.66 -8.67
N ALA A 324 -6.68 2.19 -8.60
CA ALA A 324 -5.44 1.43 -8.51
C ALA A 324 -4.62 1.86 -7.28
N ALA A 325 -4.71 1.10 -6.19
CA ALA A 325 -4.01 1.37 -4.95
C ALA A 325 -2.69 0.61 -4.86
N GLY A 326 -1.62 1.29 -4.43
CA GLY A 326 -0.38 0.64 -4.04
C GLY A 326 -0.48 0.07 -2.62
N LEU A 327 -0.54 -1.25 -2.45
CA LEU A 327 -0.58 -1.88 -1.13
C LEU A 327 0.63 -1.47 -0.26
N THR A 328 1.83 -1.49 -0.83
CA THR A 328 3.06 -1.10 -0.15
C THR A 328 3.06 0.38 0.28
N ARG A 329 2.50 1.25 -0.56
CA ARG A 329 2.32 2.68 -0.25
C ARG A 329 1.24 2.88 0.82
N SER A 330 0.13 2.15 0.75
CA SER A 330 -0.93 2.18 1.76
C SER A 330 -0.40 1.71 3.12
N LEU A 331 0.40 0.64 3.18
CA LEU A 331 1.05 0.18 4.41
C LEU A 331 1.95 1.28 4.99
N MET A 332 2.76 1.93 4.16
CA MET A 332 3.60 3.05 4.60
C MET A 332 2.77 4.22 5.11
N CYS A 333 1.68 4.58 4.42
CA CYS A 333 0.75 5.63 4.83
C CYS A 333 0.18 5.34 6.22
N PHE A 334 -0.38 4.15 6.45
CA PHE A 334 -0.94 3.79 7.76
C PHE A 334 0.10 3.80 8.88
N LEU A 335 1.35 3.39 8.60
CA LEU A 335 2.43 3.48 9.60
C LEU A 335 2.80 4.94 9.91
N VAL A 336 2.94 5.79 8.89
CA VAL A 336 3.32 7.21 9.05
C VAL A 336 2.21 8.00 9.72
N ASP A 337 0.94 7.77 9.35
CA ASP A 337 -0.18 8.50 9.93
C ASP A 337 -0.41 8.10 11.39
N ALA A 338 -0.31 6.80 11.69
CA ALA A 338 -0.49 6.25 13.03
C ALA A 338 0.66 6.57 13.99
N TYR A 339 1.84 6.95 13.49
CA TYR A 339 3.00 7.24 14.32
C TYR A 339 2.80 8.51 15.15
N ASP A 340 2.97 8.35 16.46
CA ASP A 340 2.86 9.44 17.42
C ASP A 340 3.90 9.29 18.52
N VAL A 341 4.22 10.41 19.18
CA VAL A 341 5.07 10.45 20.37
C VAL A 341 4.28 11.17 21.45
N ASP A 342 3.79 10.43 22.43
CA ASP A 342 3.09 10.99 23.57
C ASP A 342 3.99 11.08 24.81
N GLU A 343 3.49 11.72 25.84
CA GLU A 343 4.16 11.92 27.12
C GLU A 343 3.37 11.23 28.23
N ALA A 344 4.06 10.42 29.03
CA ALA A 344 3.44 9.74 30.16
C ALA A 344 4.22 10.00 31.46
N PRO A 345 3.52 10.17 32.59
CA PRO A 345 4.17 10.26 33.91
C PRO A 345 5.04 9.03 34.17
N ASN A 346 6.21 9.24 34.76
CA ASN A 346 7.08 8.16 35.19
C ASN A 346 7.08 8.02 36.71
N THR A 347 7.58 6.86 37.18
CA THR A 347 7.64 6.53 38.61
C THR A 347 8.55 7.44 39.44
N LYS A 348 9.32 8.33 38.81
CA LYS A 348 10.24 9.27 39.43
C LYS A 348 9.67 10.70 39.52
N GLY A 349 8.38 10.90 39.16
CA GLY A 349 7.72 12.21 39.16
C GLY A 349 8.05 13.07 37.93
N GLY A 350 8.70 12.51 36.90
CA GLY A 350 8.95 13.16 35.62
C GLY A 350 8.03 12.62 34.53
N VAL A 351 8.30 13.04 33.28
CA VAL A 351 7.56 12.62 32.08
C VAL A 351 8.51 11.86 31.15
N ASP A 352 8.09 10.71 30.67
CA ASP A 352 8.78 9.93 29.65
C ASP A 352 8.08 10.09 28.30
N LYS A 353 8.84 10.34 27.24
CA LYS A 353 8.33 10.27 25.87
C LYS A 353 8.14 8.82 25.44
N ARG A 354 7.00 8.52 24.83
CA ARG A 354 6.63 7.20 24.35
C ARG A 354 6.33 7.22 22.86
N THR A 355 6.94 6.31 22.14
CA THR A 355 6.54 6.03 20.75
C THR A 355 5.30 5.16 20.74
N VAL A 356 4.29 5.56 19.99
CA VAL A 356 2.99 4.88 19.86
C VAL A 356 2.60 4.79 18.40
N LEU A 357 2.08 3.63 17.97
CA LEU A 357 1.37 3.49 16.70
C LEU A 357 -0.14 3.47 16.94
N ARG A 358 -0.84 4.51 16.50
CA ARG A 358 -2.31 4.63 16.62
C ARG A 358 -3.00 4.02 15.40
N LEU A 359 -2.77 2.73 15.15
CA LEU A 359 -3.43 1.99 14.08
C LEU A 359 -4.91 1.75 14.38
N ASP A 360 -5.76 1.79 13.36
CA ASP A 360 -7.12 1.29 13.47
C ASP A 360 -7.08 -0.19 13.92
N PRO A 361 -7.94 -0.63 14.86
CA PRO A 361 -7.96 -2.02 15.35
C PRO A 361 -8.10 -3.08 14.25
N ARG A 362 -8.77 -2.75 13.14
CA ARG A 362 -8.89 -3.63 11.97
C ARG A 362 -7.54 -3.87 11.30
N LEU A 363 -6.66 -2.86 11.30
CA LEU A 363 -5.33 -2.90 10.69
C LEU A 363 -4.25 -3.43 11.63
N ALA A 364 -4.40 -3.26 12.95
CA ALA A 364 -3.42 -3.65 13.95
C ALA A 364 -2.92 -5.10 13.74
N PRO A 365 -1.59 -5.33 13.65
CA PRO A 365 -1.03 -6.67 13.47
C PRO A 365 -1.43 -7.62 14.60
N VAL A 366 -1.25 -7.19 15.83
CA VAL A 366 -1.66 -7.89 17.04
C VAL A 366 -2.95 -7.28 17.54
N LYS A 367 -3.99 -8.10 17.74
CA LYS A 367 -5.32 -7.61 18.15
C LYS A 367 -5.43 -7.39 19.66
N ALA A 368 -4.79 -8.24 20.41
CA ALA A 368 -4.69 -8.10 21.86
C ALA A 368 -3.38 -8.67 22.39
N ALA A 369 -2.90 -8.14 23.50
CA ALA A 369 -1.78 -8.70 24.25
C ALA A 369 -2.26 -9.16 25.63
N VAL A 370 -1.89 -10.38 26.03
CA VAL A 370 -2.19 -10.95 27.34
C VAL A 370 -0.93 -10.91 28.20
N LEU A 371 -1.01 -10.20 29.30
CA LEU A 371 0.14 -9.82 30.12
C LEU A 371 -0.08 -10.28 31.58
N PRO A 372 0.52 -11.39 32.07
CA PRO A 372 0.44 -11.74 33.49
C PRO A 372 1.17 -10.69 34.32
N LEU A 373 0.56 -10.17 35.38
CA LEU A 373 1.13 -9.11 36.23
C LEU A 373 2.52 -9.46 36.76
N SER A 374 2.70 -10.74 37.12
CA SER A 374 3.98 -11.28 37.61
C SER A 374 4.26 -12.68 37.06
N LYS A 375 5.50 -13.15 37.25
CA LYS A 375 5.92 -14.51 36.82
C LYS A 375 5.49 -15.65 37.79
N LYS A 376 4.39 -15.45 38.52
CA LYS A 376 3.88 -16.55 39.37
C LYS A 376 3.14 -17.55 38.49
N PRO A 377 3.38 -18.88 38.70
CA PRO A 377 2.82 -19.92 37.85
C PRO A 377 1.29 -19.90 37.73
N GLU A 378 0.57 -19.51 38.79
CA GLU A 378 -0.89 -19.39 38.80
C GLU A 378 -1.37 -18.32 37.84
N LEU A 379 -0.70 -17.14 37.75
CA LEU A 379 -1.05 -16.09 36.82
C LEU A 379 -0.64 -16.44 35.39
N GLN A 380 0.54 -17.07 35.23
CA GLN A 380 1.02 -17.50 33.90
C GLN A 380 0.06 -18.51 33.26
N THR A 381 -0.42 -19.51 34.05
CA THR A 381 -1.36 -20.51 33.55
C THR A 381 -2.67 -19.89 33.07
N VAL A 382 -3.26 -19.01 33.86
CA VAL A 382 -4.52 -18.33 33.47
C VAL A 382 -4.30 -17.45 32.26
N ALA A 383 -3.23 -16.67 32.22
CA ALA A 383 -2.92 -15.79 31.10
C ALA A 383 -2.62 -16.57 29.81
N GLN A 384 -1.90 -17.71 29.90
CA GLN A 384 -1.65 -18.55 28.73
C GLN A 384 -2.93 -19.17 28.18
N ASN A 385 -3.79 -19.73 29.04
CA ASN A 385 -5.07 -20.29 28.62
C ASN A 385 -5.94 -19.23 27.93
N LEU A 386 -6.01 -18.03 28.51
CA LEU A 386 -6.75 -16.92 27.89
C LEU A 386 -6.16 -16.54 26.52
N ALA A 387 -4.83 -16.48 26.40
CA ALA A 387 -4.21 -16.19 25.12
C ALA A 387 -4.51 -17.27 24.07
N ASP A 388 -4.53 -18.54 24.47
CA ASP A 388 -4.83 -19.67 23.57
C ASP A 388 -6.31 -19.68 23.16
N ASP A 389 -7.22 -19.40 24.07
CA ASP A 389 -8.66 -19.24 23.76
C ASP A 389 -8.91 -18.10 22.77
N LEU A 390 -8.25 -16.95 22.96
CA LEU A 390 -8.37 -15.82 22.02
C LEU A 390 -7.77 -16.16 20.65
N ARG A 391 -6.67 -16.91 20.56
CA ARG A 391 -6.10 -17.39 19.30
C ARG A 391 -7.03 -18.34 18.56
N PHE A 392 -7.77 -19.17 19.29
CA PHE A 392 -8.76 -20.08 18.71
C PHE A 392 -9.85 -19.33 17.91
N ASN A 393 -10.12 -18.05 18.26
CA ASN A 393 -11.02 -17.18 17.52
C ASN A 393 -10.34 -16.44 16.34
N GLU A 394 -9.22 -16.99 15.84
CA GLU A 394 -8.45 -16.46 14.69
C GLU A 394 -7.86 -15.06 14.91
N TRP A 395 -7.67 -14.63 16.14
CA TRP A 395 -7.00 -13.38 16.47
C TRP A 395 -5.51 -13.59 16.65
N MET A 396 -4.70 -12.69 16.10
CA MET A 396 -3.27 -12.65 16.39
C MET A 396 -3.08 -12.04 17.78
N ILE A 397 -2.72 -12.89 18.75
CA ILE A 397 -2.55 -12.56 20.17
C ILE A 397 -1.08 -12.66 20.55
N ASP A 398 -0.58 -11.60 21.19
CA ASP A 398 0.73 -11.65 21.86
C ASP A 398 0.56 -12.08 23.33
N TYR A 399 1.46 -12.94 23.80
CA TYR A 399 1.61 -13.29 25.22
C TYR A 399 3.00 -12.88 25.66
N ASP A 400 3.09 -11.99 26.64
CA ASP A 400 4.37 -11.46 27.08
C ASP A 400 4.50 -11.43 28.61
N GLU A 401 5.45 -12.17 29.13
CA GLU A 401 5.82 -12.23 30.54
C GLU A 401 7.24 -11.67 30.82
N SER A 402 7.91 -11.13 29.81
CA SER A 402 9.31 -10.74 29.88
C SER A 402 9.52 -9.33 30.42
N GLY A 403 10.15 -9.21 31.58
CA GLY A 403 10.48 -7.93 32.22
C GLY A 403 9.32 -7.31 33.02
N ALA A 404 9.45 -6.06 33.40
CA ALA A 404 8.42 -5.33 34.15
C ALA A 404 7.18 -5.06 33.30
N ILE A 405 5.99 -5.07 33.92
CA ILE A 405 4.70 -4.87 33.24
C ILE A 405 4.69 -3.60 32.37
N GLY A 406 5.14 -2.47 32.86
CA GLY A 406 5.18 -1.22 32.09
C GLY A 406 6.06 -1.27 30.83
N ARG A 407 7.12 -2.12 30.80
CA ARG A 407 7.91 -2.33 29.57
C ARG A 407 7.16 -3.18 28.56
N ARG A 408 6.34 -4.12 29.01
CA ARG A 408 5.52 -4.97 28.17
C ARG A 408 4.44 -4.13 27.47
N TYR A 409 3.78 -3.27 28.20
CA TYR A 409 2.86 -2.31 27.64
C TYR A 409 3.52 -1.44 26.57
N ARG A 410 4.70 -0.85 26.85
CA ARG A 410 5.41 -0.04 25.84
C ARG A 410 5.74 -0.79 24.56
N ARG A 411 6.03 -2.09 24.63
CA ARG A 411 6.23 -2.90 23.43
C ARG A 411 4.99 -3.02 22.58
N GLN A 412 3.82 -3.06 23.21
CA GLN A 412 2.53 -3.12 22.54
C GLN A 412 2.14 -1.76 21.94
N ASP A 413 2.42 -0.66 22.65
CA ASP A 413 2.23 0.70 22.13
C ASP A 413 3.01 0.92 20.83
N GLU A 414 4.28 0.50 20.80
CA GLU A 414 5.16 0.66 19.63
C GLU A 414 4.73 -0.17 18.40
N ILE A 415 3.90 -1.19 18.56
CA ILE A 415 3.41 -2.03 17.46
C ILE A 415 1.92 -1.80 17.14
N GLY A 416 1.27 -0.90 17.89
CA GLY A 416 -0.11 -0.50 17.64
C GLY A 416 -1.15 -1.52 18.10
N THR A 417 -0.86 -2.34 19.11
CA THR A 417 -1.83 -3.26 19.70
C THR A 417 -2.96 -2.48 20.38
N PRO A 418 -4.22 -2.64 19.95
CA PRO A 418 -5.32 -1.83 20.47
C PRO A 418 -5.78 -2.21 21.86
N LEU A 419 -5.57 -3.47 22.27
CA LEU A 419 -6.07 -4.01 23.52
C LEU A 419 -4.96 -4.71 24.29
N CYS A 420 -4.76 -4.31 25.55
CA CYS A 420 -3.91 -5.04 26.51
C CYS A 420 -4.77 -5.60 27.65
N ILE A 421 -4.58 -6.88 27.94
CA ILE A 421 -5.29 -7.64 28.96
C ILE A 421 -4.30 -8.03 30.04
N THR A 422 -4.48 -7.51 31.26
CA THR A 422 -3.63 -7.88 32.40
C THR A 422 -4.36 -8.91 33.26
N VAL A 423 -3.67 -10.04 33.48
CA VAL A 423 -4.07 -11.07 34.44
C VAL A 423 -3.33 -10.81 35.74
N ASP A 424 -4.07 -10.43 36.78
CA ASP A 424 -3.58 -10.07 38.10
C ASP A 424 -4.06 -11.06 39.18
N PHE A 425 -3.77 -10.80 40.47
CA PHE A 425 -4.17 -11.69 41.56
C PHE A 425 -5.68 -11.72 41.79
N ASP A 426 -6.34 -10.58 41.58
CA ASP A 426 -7.78 -10.49 41.71
C ASP A 426 -8.50 -11.34 40.64
N THR A 427 -7.85 -11.50 39.46
CA THR A 427 -8.34 -12.41 38.39
C THR A 427 -8.50 -13.84 38.88
N LEU A 428 -7.66 -14.32 39.82
CA LEU A 428 -7.76 -15.67 40.36
C LEU A 428 -9.00 -15.86 41.26
N GLU A 429 -9.50 -14.79 41.82
CA GLU A 429 -10.65 -14.80 42.76
C GLU A 429 -11.96 -14.54 42.03
N ASP A 430 -12.01 -13.50 41.18
CA ASP A 430 -13.24 -13.02 40.56
C ASP A 430 -13.43 -13.42 39.09
N HIS A 431 -12.45 -14.10 38.50
CA HIS A 431 -12.43 -14.48 37.09
C HIS A 431 -12.63 -13.31 36.13
N ALA A 432 -12.21 -12.10 36.52
CA ALA A 432 -12.22 -10.92 35.68
C ALA A 432 -10.79 -10.48 35.35
N VAL A 433 -10.58 -9.84 34.23
CA VAL A 433 -9.29 -9.31 33.80
C VAL A 433 -9.30 -7.79 33.74
N THR A 434 -8.18 -7.17 34.00
CA THR A 434 -8.01 -5.74 33.79
C THR A 434 -7.75 -5.49 32.31
N ARG A 435 -8.66 -4.75 31.67
CA ARG A 435 -8.61 -4.40 30.26
C ARG A 435 -8.23 -2.93 30.11
N SER A 436 -7.24 -2.63 29.27
CA SER A 436 -6.93 -1.26 28.84
C SER A 436 -7.28 -1.12 27.37
N GLU A 437 -8.29 -0.30 27.07
CA GLU A 437 -8.67 0.11 25.71
C GLU A 437 -7.99 1.40 25.28
N GLU A 438 -7.70 2.26 26.25
CA GLU A 438 -6.79 3.37 26.02
C GLU A 438 -5.36 2.86 26.18
N ARG A 439 -4.62 2.92 25.10
CA ARG A 439 -3.23 2.50 25.01
C ARG A 439 -2.49 2.86 26.28
N CYS A 440 -2.42 1.91 27.13
CA CYS A 440 -1.63 1.76 28.35
C CYS A 440 -1.23 3.05 29.08
N VAL A 441 -2.17 3.82 29.55
CA VAL A 441 -1.93 4.91 30.51
C VAL A 441 -1.77 4.28 31.89
N GLY A 442 -0.64 4.53 32.54
CA GLY A 442 -0.28 3.91 33.80
C GLY A 442 -1.29 4.19 34.92
N LYS A 443 -1.28 3.28 35.89
CA LYS A 443 -1.87 3.28 37.26
C LYS A 443 -3.18 3.98 37.58
N GLU A 444 -3.72 4.89 36.78
CA GLU A 444 -4.97 5.59 37.06
C GLU A 444 -6.25 4.90 36.54
N CYS A 445 -6.10 3.78 35.80
CA CYS A 445 -7.21 2.95 35.32
C CYS A 445 -7.65 1.84 36.29
N GLU A 446 -7.32 1.90 37.57
CA GLU A 446 -7.57 0.81 38.53
C GLU A 446 -9.05 0.64 38.88
N SER A 447 -9.98 1.52 38.56
CA SER A 447 -11.35 1.43 39.05
C SER A 447 -12.48 1.20 38.05
N GLU A 448 -12.26 1.36 36.74
CA GLU A 448 -13.40 1.36 35.79
C GLU A 448 -13.36 0.33 34.65
N CYS A 449 -12.27 -0.44 34.49
CA CYS A 449 -12.08 -1.30 33.33
C CYS A 449 -12.00 -2.82 33.63
N ARG A 450 -12.59 -3.31 34.69
CA ARG A 450 -12.68 -4.76 34.95
C ARG A 450 -13.83 -5.37 34.16
N SER A 451 -13.51 -6.33 33.26
CA SER A 451 -14.49 -7.09 32.50
C SER A 451 -14.46 -8.55 32.92
N ARG A 452 -15.62 -9.14 33.20
CA ARG A 452 -15.73 -10.58 33.46
C ARG A 452 -15.49 -11.33 32.15
N TRP A 453 -14.56 -12.24 32.17
CA TRP A 453 -14.36 -13.22 31.11
C TRP A 453 -15.19 -14.46 31.41
N SER A 454 -15.94 -14.93 30.41
CA SER A 454 -16.68 -16.21 30.50
C SER A 454 -16.21 -17.10 29.35
N PRO A 455 -15.73 -18.32 29.60
CA PRO A 455 -15.33 -19.26 28.57
C PRO A 455 -16.50 -19.85 27.76
N TYR A 456 -17.74 -19.39 28.00
CA TYR A 456 -18.98 -19.97 27.43
C TYR A 456 -19.82 -18.96 26.62
N HIS A 457 -19.21 -17.93 26.03
CA HIS A 457 -19.90 -17.04 25.10
C HIS A 457 -19.14 -16.87 23.81
#